data_6c264363fe5c3f990922c52b7a80faf1
#
_entry.id   6c264363fe5c3f990922c52b7a80faf1
#
_cell.length_a   1.000
_cell.length_b   1.000
_cell.length_c   1.000
_cell.angle_alpha   90.00
_cell.angle_beta   90.00
_cell.angle_gamma   90.00
#
_symmetry.space_group_name_H-M   'P 1'
#
loop_
_entity.id
_entity.type
_entity.pdbx_description
1 polymer ?
#
loop_
_entity_poly.entity_id
_entity_poly.type
_entity_poly.pdbx_seq_one_letter_code
_entity_poly.pdbx_strand_id
1 'polypeptide(L)'
;MRHFYLFLLIVSGIVLSGTRMIAQSRPSVGSIRVVSGTIVDEDNKAMANIVIYIKGTDIRVISDTDGYFSLPLKDTKEHVLITNSYNTVSAIRDIPAGEGNYEMDIQLSYKLLGLPEVDIVGAKPQSYNSDIANSATRM
;
A
#
# COMPACT_ATOMS: atom_id res chain seq x y z
N MET A 1 -81.32 -5.02 18.60
CA MET A 1 -80.39 -4.16 17.86
C MET A 1 -79.33 -3.52 18.78
N ARG A 2 -79.53 -3.35 20.05
CA ARG A 2 -78.58 -2.74 20.97
C ARG A 2 -77.28 -3.57 21.21
N HIS A 3 -77.35 -4.87 21.08
CA HIS A 3 -76.24 -5.78 21.29
C HIS A 3 -75.36 -5.95 20.06
N PHE A 4 -75.86 -5.61 18.88
CA PHE A 4 -75.14 -5.71 17.63
C PHE A 4 -74.02 -4.60 17.50
N TYR A 5 -74.35 -3.42 18.00
CA TYR A 5 -73.36 -2.31 18.02
C TYR A 5 -72.24 -2.52 19.04
N LEU A 6 -72.55 -3.20 20.15
CA LEU A 6 -71.54 -3.50 21.17
C LEU A 6 -70.48 -4.48 20.64
N PHE A 7 -70.91 -5.44 19.82
CA PHE A 7 -69.98 -6.41 19.21
C PHE A 7 -69.12 -5.78 18.11
N LEU A 8 -69.63 -4.81 17.39
CA LEU A 8 -68.93 -4.10 16.34
C LEU A 8 -67.83 -3.22 16.95
N LEU A 9 -68.06 -2.63 18.12
CA LEU A 9 -67.05 -1.82 18.82
C LEU A 9 -65.87 -2.65 19.38
N ILE A 10 -66.14 -3.90 19.79
CA ILE A 10 -65.10 -4.79 20.31
C ILE A 10 -64.20 -5.31 19.18
N VAL A 11 -64.73 -5.54 17.99
CA VAL A 11 -63.96 -6.00 16.83
C VAL A 11 -63.08 -4.87 16.27
N SER A 12 -63.50 -3.60 16.38
CA SER A 12 -62.73 -2.45 15.93
C SER A 12 -61.51 -2.14 16.81
N GLY A 13 -61.49 -2.61 18.06
CA GLY A 13 -60.38 -2.35 19.01
C GLY A 13 -59.17 -3.27 18.86
N ILE A 14 -59.27 -4.37 18.09
CA ILE A 14 -58.22 -5.40 18.00
C ILE A 14 -57.25 -5.15 16.84
N VAL A 15 -57.55 -4.24 15.90
CA VAL A 15 -56.75 -4.02 14.69
C VAL A 15 -55.59 -3.03 14.92
N LEU A 16 -55.47 -2.41 16.08
CA LEU A 16 -54.41 -1.45 16.40
C LEU A 16 -53.26 -2.03 17.25
N SER A 17 -53.09 -3.34 17.26
CA SER A 17 -51.84 -3.93 17.75
C SER A 17 -50.76 -3.72 16.70
N GLY A 18 -50.14 -2.57 16.78
CA GLY A 18 -49.00 -2.22 15.94
C GLY A 18 -47.94 -3.34 16.00
N THR A 19 -47.79 -4.07 14.93
CA THR A 19 -46.61 -4.89 14.69
C THR A 19 -45.41 -3.97 14.77
N ARG A 20 -44.73 -3.97 15.93
CA ARG A 20 -43.39 -3.43 16.00
C ARG A 20 -42.56 -4.29 15.06
N MET A 21 -42.29 -3.79 13.85
CA MET A 21 -41.21 -4.29 13.03
C MET A 21 -39.96 -4.10 13.85
N ILE A 22 -39.48 -5.17 14.48
CA ILE A 22 -38.13 -5.28 14.94
C ILE A 22 -37.30 -5.23 13.66
N ALA A 23 -36.76 -4.07 13.31
CA ALA A 23 -35.75 -3.95 12.31
C ALA A 23 -34.59 -4.82 12.85
N GLN A 24 -34.51 -6.05 12.34
CA GLN A 24 -33.32 -6.86 12.50
C GLN A 24 -32.23 -6.09 11.79
N SER A 25 -31.41 -5.41 12.58
CA SER A 25 -30.12 -4.94 12.11
C SER A 25 -29.38 -6.18 11.62
N ARG A 26 -29.42 -6.37 10.30
CA ARG A 26 -28.52 -7.31 9.64
C ARG A 26 -27.12 -6.91 10.08
N PRO A 27 -26.31 -7.83 10.64
CA PRO A 27 -24.90 -7.52 10.80
C PRO A 27 -24.44 -7.06 9.43
N SER A 28 -23.99 -5.82 9.31
CA SER A 28 -23.36 -5.34 8.10
C SER A 28 -22.16 -6.27 7.90
N VAL A 29 -22.28 -7.17 6.92
CA VAL A 29 -21.12 -7.85 6.37
C VAL A 29 -20.22 -6.69 5.98
N GLY A 30 -19.13 -6.50 6.74
CA GLY A 30 -18.25 -5.36 6.57
C GLY A 30 -17.95 -5.21 5.09
N SER A 31 -18.34 -4.08 4.52
CA SER A 31 -18.12 -3.81 3.10
C SER A 31 -16.62 -3.90 2.87
N ILE A 32 -16.20 -4.90 2.07
CA ILE A 32 -14.82 -5.01 1.66
C ILE A 32 -14.55 -3.86 0.70
N ARG A 33 -13.69 -2.96 1.11
CA ARG A 33 -13.18 -1.87 0.29
C ARG A 33 -11.87 -2.32 -0.35
N VAL A 34 -11.67 -2.05 -1.62
CA VAL A 34 -10.42 -2.37 -2.31
C VAL A 34 -9.68 -1.07 -2.61
N VAL A 35 -8.42 -1.01 -2.19
CA VAL A 35 -7.46 0.02 -2.62
C VAL A 35 -6.59 -0.58 -3.70
N SER A 36 -6.60 0.01 -4.88
CA SER A 36 -5.84 -0.47 -6.03
C SER A 36 -5.11 0.67 -6.72
N GLY A 37 -4.17 0.33 -7.59
CA GLY A 37 -3.45 1.31 -8.38
C GLY A 37 -2.18 0.75 -8.98
N THR A 38 -1.36 1.63 -9.54
CA THR A 38 -0.08 1.29 -10.17
C THR A 38 1.09 1.96 -9.46
N ILE A 39 2.23 1.27 -9.46
CA ILE A 39 3.50 1.80 -8.97
C ILE A 39 4.43 1.99 -10.15
N VAL A 40 4.93 3.20 -10.30
CA VAL A 40 5.84 3.57 -11.37
C VAL A 40 7.10 4.25 -10.82
N ASP A 41 8.17 4.26 -11.59
CA ASP A 41 9.37 5.03 -11.32
C ASP A 41 9.25 6.48 -11.83
N GLU A 42 10.33 7.25 -11.75
CA GLU A 42 10.40 8.63 -12.20
C GLU A 42 10.20 8.79 -13.71
N ASP A 43 10.47 7.74 -14.48
CA ASP A 43 10.30 7.68 -15.94
C ASP A 43 8.92 7.11 -16.34
N ASN A 44 7.98 6.95 -15.39
CA ASN A 44 6.67 6.31 -15.57
C ASN A 44 6.73 4.83 -16.00
N LYS A 45 7.81 4.15 -15.69
CA LYS A 45 7.97 2.73 -15.94
C LYS A 45 7.41 1.91 -14.76
N ALA A 46 6.66 0.86 -15.07
CA ALA A 46 6.07 -0.02 -14.06
C ALA A 46 7.12 -0.66 -13.14
N MET A 47 6.82 -0.67 -11.83
CA MET A 47 7.69 -1.23 -10.81
C MET A 47 7.08 -2.46 -10.17
N ALA A 48 7.65 -3.62 -10.47
CA ALA A 48 7.29 -4.91 -9.88
C ALA A 48 7.99 -5.15 -8.54
N ASN A 49 7.44 -6.10 -7.76
CA ASN A 49 8.01 -6.57 -6.49
C ASN A 49 8.16 -5.48 -5.39
N ILE A 50 7.33 -4.46 -5.45
CA ILE A 50 7.22 -3.48 -4.38
C ILE A 50 6.25 -4.02 -3.32
N VAL A 51 6.67 -4.05 -2.07
CA VAL A 51 5.80 -4.41 -0.94
C VAL A 51 4.97 -3.20 -0.55
N ILE A 52 3.66 -3.35 -0.53
CA ILE A 52 2.69 -2.34 -0.12
C ILE A 52 2.00 -2.86 1.13
N TYR A 53 1.94 -2.07 2.20
CA TYR A 53 1.29 -2.48 3.44
C TYR A 53 0.57 -1.33 4.13
N ILE A 54 -0.40 -1.67 4.99
CA ILE A 54 -1.12 -0.71 5.82
C ILE A 54 -0.43 -0.61 7.18
N LYS A 55 -0.08 0.60 7.56
CA LYS A 55 0.57 0.91 8.84
C LYS A 55 -0.26 0.40 10.02
N GLY A 56 0.39 -0.35 10.92
CA GLY A 56 -0.25 -0.87 12.13
C GLY A 56 -1.16 -2.08 11.92
N THR A 57 -1.09 -2.74 10.74
CA THR A 57 -1.82 -3.96 10.44
C THR A 57 -0.91 -5.00 9.77
N ASP A 58 -1.41 -6.23 9.62
CA ASP A 58 -0.72 -7.30 8.89
C ASP A 58 -1.10 -7.33 7.39
N ILE A 59 -1.91 -6.36 6.93
CA ILE A 59 -2.39 -6.30 5.56
C ILE A 59 -1.26 -5.82 4.66
N ARG A 60 -0.83 -6.68 3.71
CA ARG A 60 0.21 -6.38 2.74
C ARG A 60 -0.04 -7.10 1.42
N VAL A 61 0.44 -6.49 0.34
CA VAL A 61 0.45 -7.04 -1.03
C VAL A 61 1.77 -6.69 -1.71
N ILE A 62 2.02 -7.29 -2.86
CA ILE A 62 3.21 -7.02 -3.68
C ILE A 62 2.72 -6.61 -5.07
N SER A 63 3.33 -5.59 -5.67
CA SER A 63 3.01 -5.19 -7.05
C SER A 63 3.46 -6.25 -8.06
N ASP A 64 2.65 -6.45 -9.08
CA ASP A 64 2.93 -7.38 -10.18
C ASP A 64 3.90 -6.80 -11.22
N THR A 65 4.08 -7.51 -12.35
CA THR A 65 4.98 -7.12 -13.45
C THR A 65 4.61 -5.80 -14.11
N ASP A 66 3.32 -5.45 -14.07
CA ASP A 66 2.78 -4.20 -14.63
C ASP A 66 2.72 -3.08 -13.57
N GLY A 67 3.31 -3.33 -12.38
CA GLY A 67 3.29 -2.40 -11.27
C GLY A 67 1.94 -2.32 -10.54
N TYR A 68 0.95 -3.13 -10.94
CA TYR A 68 -0.38 -3.10 -10.36
C TYR A 68 -0.41 -3.75 -8.98
N PHE A 69 -1.21 -3.18 -8.08
CA PHE A 69 -1.50 -3.74 -6.77
C PHE A 69 -2.99 -3.64 -6.44
N SER A 70 -3.47 -4.55 -5.60
CA SER A 70 -4.85 -4.57 -5.12
C SER A 70 -4.86 -5.04 -3.66
N LEU A 71 -5.33 -4.18 -2.77
CA LEU A 71 -5.24 -4.35 -1.32
C LEU A 71 -6.65 -4.26 -0.70
N PRO A 72 -7.21 -5.39 -0.21
CA PRO A 72 -8.52 -5.40 0.41
C PRO A 72 -8.48 -4.86 1.84
N LEU A 73 -9.35 -3.90 2.15
CA LEU A 73 -9.60 -3.37 3.48
C LEU A 73 -10.96 -3.87 4.00
N LYS A 74 -11.01 -4.22 5.28
CA LYS A 74 -12.24 -4.76 5.92
C LYS A 74 -13.08 -3.69 6.59
N ASP A 75 -12.67 -2.44 6.52
CA ASP A 75 -13.35 -1.32 7.13
C ASP A 75 -13.32 -0.08 6.22
N THR A 76 -14.00 0.96 6.63
CA THR A 76 -14.14 2.23 5.91
C THR A 76 -13.36 3.37 6.57
N LYS A 77 -12.46 3.05 7.49
CA LYS A 77 -11.66 4.03 8.22
C LYS A 77 -10.54 4.60 7.36
N GLU A 78 -9.96 5.66 7.86
CA GLU A 78 -8.71 6.21 7.34
C GLU A 78 -7.54 5.26 7.63
N HIS A 79 -6.67 5.10 6.66
CA HIS A 79 -5.47 4.27 6.76
C HIS A 79 -4.26 4.98 6.16
N VAL A 80 -3.08 4.53 6.56
CA VAL A 80 -1.81 4.98 5.98
C VAL A 80 -1.19 3.81 5.24
N LEU A 81 -1.02 3.96 3.93
CA LEU A 81 -0.33 3.03 3.06
C LEU A 81 1.16 3.38 3.00
N ILE A 82 2.01 2.37 3.11
CA ILE A 82 3.45 2.52 3.02
C ILE A 82 3.99 1.54 1.98
N THR A 83 4.87 2.02 1.10
CA THR A 83 5.62 1.16 0.18
C THR A 83 7.01 0.87 0.73
N ASN A 84 7.52 -0.33 0.49
CA ASN A 84 8.87 -0.71 0.87
C ASN A 84 9.52 -1.56 -0.21
N SER A 85 10.75 -1.21 -0.56
CA SER A 85 11.62 -1.97 -1.45
C SER A 85 13.07 -1.74 -1.06
N TYR A 86 13.93 -2.64 -1.49
CA TYR A 86 15.36 -2.57 -1.17
C TYR A 86 16.05 -1.34 -1.80
N ASN A 87 15.68 -1.02 -3.03
CA ASN A 87 16.38 -0.01 -3.85
C ASN A 87 15.57 1.27 -4.11
N THR A 88 14.42 1.44 -3.45
CA THR A 88 13.59 2.65 -3.60
C THR A 88 13.40 3.39 -2.30
N VAL A 89 13.11 4.68 -2.40
CA VAL A 89 12.64 5.48 -1.28
C VAL A 89 11.20 5.06 -0.97
N SER A 90 10.89 4.80 0.31
CA SER A 90 9.54 4.44 0.73
C SER A 90 8.59 5.62 0.53
N ALA A 91 7.44 5.38 -0.09
CA ALA A 91 6.36 6.35 -0.15
C ALA A 91 5.34 6.09 0.96
N ILE A 92 4.77 7.17 1.48
CA ILE A 92 3.69 7.15 2.46
C ILE A 92 2.51 7.87 1.83
N ARG A 93 1.33 7.25 1.86
CA ARG A 93 0.09 7.80 1.29
C ARG A 93 -1.07 7.59 2.25
N ASP A 94 -1.88 8.61 2.41
CA ASP A 94 -3.10 8.53 3.21
C ASP A 94 -4.24 8.01 2.34
N ILE A 95 -4.98 7.04 2.89
CA ILE A 95 -6.21 6.51 2.31
C ILE A 95 -7.35 7.12 3.12
N PRO A 96 -8.15 8.03 2.54
CA PRO A 96 -9.22 8.69 3.29
C PRO A 96 -10.27 7.68 3.73
N ALA A 97 -10.97 7.99 4.81
CA ALA A 97 -12.15 7.23 5.21
C ALA A 97 -13.23 7.31 4.12
N GLY A 98 -13.95 6.22 3.90
CA GLY A 98 -15.03 6.19 2.90
C GLY A 98 -15.45 4.79 2.53
N GLU A 99 -16.59 4.71 1.85
CA GLU A 99 -17.13 3.49 1.27
C GLU A 99 -16.71 3.36 -0.20
N GLY A 100 -16.63 2.10 -0.69
CA GLY A 100 -16.29 1.80 -2.07
C GLY A 100 -14.77 1.73 -2.34
N ASN A 101 -14.45 1.39 -3.57
CA ASN A 101 -13.06 1.23 -4.00
C ASN A 101 -12.34 2.59 -4.09
N TYR A 102 -11.06 2.55 -3.81
CA TYR A 102 -10.18 3.73 -3.89
C TYR A 102 -8.99 3.40 -4.79
N GLU A 103 -8.75 4.25 -5.76
CA GLU A 103 -7.66 4.09 -6.72
C GLU A 103 -6.60 5.16 -6.53
N MET A 104 -5.33 4.77 -6.56
CA MET A 104 -4.20 5.70 -6.44
C MET A 104 -2.97 5.18 -7.19
N ASP A 105 -2.30 6.05 -7.91
CA ASP A 105 -1.00 5.78 -8.50
C ASP A 105 0.12 6.30 -7.59
N ILE A 106 1.20 5.53 -7.51
CA ILE A 106 2.34 5.84 -6.63
C ILE A 106 3.61 5.91 -7.47
N GLN A 107 4.23 7.08 -7.50
CA GLN A 107 5.54 7.24 -8.10
C GLN A 107 6.63 7.08 -7.03
N LEU A 108 7.65 6.27 -7.31
CA LEU A 108 8.79 6.00 -6.44
C LEU A 108 10.10 6.44 -7.08
N SER A 109 11.00 6.96 -6.25
CA SER A 109 12.37 7.28 -6.64
C SER A 109 13.32 6.16 -6.21
N TYR A 110 14.36 5.92 -6.99
CA TYR A 110 15.43 5.00 -6.58
C TYR A 110 16.28 5.62 -5.47
N LYS A 111 16.73 4.79 -4.55
CA LYS A 111 17.77 5.19 -3.59
C LYS A 111 19.08 5.35 -4.36
N LEU A 112 19.68 6.53 -4.29
CA LEU A 112 21.06 6.69 -4.69
C LEU A 112 21.92 5.94 -3.66
N LEU A 113 22.28 4.70 -3.97
CA LEU A 113 23.35 4.02 -3.25
C LEU A 113 24.62 4.78 -3.63
N GLY A 114 25.07 5.68 -2.77
CA GLY A 114 26.38 6.28 -2.89
C GLY A 114 27.38 5.14 -2.93
N LEU A 115 27.89 4.81 -4.11
CA LEU A 115 29.10 4.02 -4.21
C LEU A 115 30.15 4.84 -3.47
N PRO A 116 30.86 4.28 -2.47
CA PRO A 116 31.99 4.97 -1.90
C PRO A 116 32.90 5.37 -3.08
N GLU A 117 33.17 6.66 -3.20
CA GLU A 117 34.11 7.17 -4.15
C GLU A 117 35.40 6.36 -3.95
N VAL A 118 35.68 5.47 -4.89
CA VAL A 118 36.99 4.78 -4.92
C VAL A 118 37.96 5.83 -5.32
N ASP A 119 38.57 6.47 -4.32
CA ASP A 119 39.75 7.33 -4.50
C ASP A 119 40.85 6.42 -5.06
N ILE A 120 40.96 6.40 -6.37
CA ILE A 120 42.09 5.77 -7.07
C ILE A 120 43.27 6.68 -6.79
N VAL A 121 43.87 6.51 -5.61
CA VAL A 121 45.23 7.04 -5.36
C VAL A 121 46.10 6.35 -6.40
N GLY A 122 46.34 7.04 -7.48
CA GLY A 122 47.25 6.61 -8.53
C GLY A 122 48.60 6.31 -7.87
N ALA A 123 48.90 5.02 -7.75
CA ALA A 123 50.26 4.61 -7.40
C ALA A 123 51.16 5.23 -8.45
N LYS A 124 51.98 6.22 -8.04
CA LYS A 124 53.07 6.71 -8.85
C LYS A 124 53.84 5.51 -9.38
N PRO A 125 54.06 5.38 -10.70
CA PRO A 125 54.91 4.34 -11.21
C PRO A 125 56.31 4.57 -10.56
N GLN A 126 56.73 3.58 -9.76
CA GLN A 126 58.12 3.58 -9.28
C GLN A 126 59.01 3.63 -10.51
N SER A 127 59.74 4.74 -10.65
CA SER A 127 60.82 4.85 -11.62
C SER A 127 61.77 3.70 -11.36
N TYR A 128 61.80 2.76 -12.31
CA TYR A 128 62.75 1.67 -12.33
C TYR A 128 64.15 2.31 -12.43
N ASN A 129 64.91 2.27 -11.33
CA ASN A 129 66.27 2.74 -11.29
C ASN A 129 67.13 1.88 -12.22
N SER A 130 67.54 2.45 -13.33
CA SER A 130 68.45 1.87 -14.30
C SER A 130 69.92 1.88 -13.84
N ASP A 131 70.16 1.73 -12.55
CA ASP A 131 71.55 1.78 -11.99
C ASP A 131 72.30 0.44 -12.00
N ILE A 132 71.77 -0.58 -12.71
CA ILE A 132 72.44 -1.89 -12.79
C ILE A 132 73.29 -2.03 -14.08
N ALA A 133 73.42 -0.99 -14.88
CA ALA A 133 74.15 -1.11 -16.16
C ALA A 133 75.60 -0.53 -16.16
N ASN A 134 76.25 -0.36 -15.02
CA ASN A 134 77.55 0.25 -15.03
C ASN A 134 78.63 -0.45 -14.16
N SER A 135 78.58 -1.78 -14.04
CA SER A 135 79.55 -2.53 -13.27
C SER A 135 80.24 -3.66 -14.07
N ALA A 136 80.35 -3.52 -15.38
CA ALA A 136 81.11 -4.48 -16.21
C ALA A 136 81.96 -3.78 -17.22
N THR A 137 82.99 -3.08 -16.79
CA THR A 137 84.18 -2.82 -17.61
C THR A 137 85.31 -2.33 -16.72
N ARG A 138 86.06 -3.25 -16.18
CA ARG A 138 87.51 -3.03 -15.90
C ARG A 138 88.19 -4.37 -15.76
N MET A 139 88.72 -4.84 -16.82
CA MET A 139 90.04 -5.39 -16.97
C MET A 139 90.55 -5.12 -18.35
#